data_f60cad890d2d5890e3c2ae7d8d453046
#
_entry.id   f60cad890d2d5890e3c2ae7d8d453046
#
_cell.length_a   1.000
_cell.length_b   1.000
_cell.length_c   1.000
_cell.angle_alpha   90.00
_cell.angle_beta   90.00
_cell.angle_gamma   90.00
#
_symmetry.space_group_name_H-M   'P 1'
#
loop_
_entity.id
_entity.type
_entity.pdbx_description
1 polymer ?
#
loop_
_entity_poly.entity_id
_entity_poly.type
_entity_poly.pdbx_seq_one_letter_code
_entity_poly.pdbx_strand_id
1 'polypeptide(L)'
;YQLGGITPLTKDMTRNIIPTETWSSMLSLVLCALVLVIIFRSLPYGLITLTVALAGIAAEIGFLRIMNWPLDIMTSLVSALVIGVGVNFGILFTYRYIQEMRDGKQGPGDAISSTMNNLGRANVIAAVTTVAAFVIVMFSGIVPLRRFGGVTAVAITICMVTSLTLMPALLYLMSKRAERRAAAVPESEPEPQVT
;
A
#
# COMPACT_ATOMS: atom_id res chain seq x y z
N TYR A 1 -23.12 27.99 37.46
CA TYR A 1 -22.07 28.20 36.47
C TYR A 1 -21.86 26.86 35.75
N GLN A 2 -22.51 26.74 34.59
CA GLN A 2 -22.28 25.60 33.69
C GLN A 2 -20.92 25.81 33.03
N LEU A 3 -19.97 24.94 33.32
CA LEU A 3 -18.80 24.73 32.48
C LEU A 3 -19.26 24.14 31.17
N GLY A 4 -19.82 25.01 30.35
CA GLY A 4 -20.22 24.75 28.98
C GLY A 4 -18.97 24.58 28.15
N GLY A 5 -18.52 23.28 28.05
CA GLY A 5 -17.48 23.31 27.31
C GLY A 5 -17.12 22.52 26.19
N ILE A 6 -16.03 21.93 26.34
CA ILE A 6 -15.27 21.23 25.33
C ILE A 6 -15.97 19.92 24.93
N THR A 7 -16.76 19.33 25.82
CA THR A 7 -17.40 18.02 25.63
C THR A 7 -18.47 17.94 24.52
N PRO A 8 -19.37 18.88 24.34
CA PRO A 8 -20.34 18.83 23.22
C PRO A 8 -19.67 19.09 21.88
N LEU A 9 -18.73 20.03 21.82
CA LEU A 9 -17.94 20.31 20.59
C LEU A 9 -17.13 19.10 20.12
N THR A 10 -16.48 18.38 21.03
CA THR A 10 -15.74 17.16 20.70
C THR A 10 -16.63 16.03 20.21
N LYS A 11 -17.85 15.91 20.77
CA LYS A 11 -18.81 14.87 20.38
C LYS A 11 -19.41 15.13 19.01
N ASP A 12 -19.72 16.38 18.68
CA ASP A 12 -20.21 16.77 17.36
C ASP A 12 -19.11 16.72 16.29
N MET A 13 -17.88 17.08 16.63
CA MET A 13 -16.71 16.88 15.77
C MET A 13 -16.48 15.41 15.47
N THR A 14 -16.49 14.53 16.47
CA THR A 14 -16.26 13.08 16.27
C THR A 14 -17.36 12.45 15.42
N ARG A 15 -18.62 12.92 15.54
CA ARG A 15 -19.75 12.39 14.77
C ARG A 15 -19.66 12.70 13.28
N ASN A 16 -19.04 13.81 12.91
CA ASN A 16 -18.88 14.25 11.53
C ASN A 16 -17.54 13.82 10.91
N ILE A 17 -16.54 13.46 11.72
CA ILE A 17 -15.21 13.03 11.25
C ILE A 17 -15.29 11.69 10.52
N ILE A 18 -16.02 10.71 11.06
CA ILE A 18 -16.07 9.34 10.49
C ILE A 18 -16.55 9.32 9.04
N PRO A 19 -17.69 9.92 8.66
CA PRO A 19 -18.14 9.90 7.27
C PRO A 19 -17.21 10.72 6.35
N THR A 20 -16.68 11.84 6.83
CA THR A 20 -15.76 12.68 6.07
C THR A 20 -14.43 11.98 5.83
N GLU A 21 -13.89 11.30 6.84
CA GLU A 21 -12.67 10.51 6.76
C GLU A 21 -12.79 9.37 5.73
N THR A 22 -13.89 8.61 5.79
CA THR A 22 -14.15 7.51 4.87
C THR A 22 -14.22 7.99 3.43
N TRP A 23 -14.92 9.10 3.19
CA TRP A 23 -15.08 9.68 1.87
C TRP A 23 -13.74 10.22 1.31
N SER A 24 -12.98 10.91 2.16
CA SER A 24 -11.65 11.43 1.81
C SER A 24 -10.66 10.32 1.50
N SER A 25 -10.63 9.26 2.30
CA SER A 25 -9.78 8.10 2.08
C SER A 25 -10.14 7.33 0.81
N MET A 26 -11.44 7.18 0.51
CA MET A 26 -11.90 6.59 -0.74
C MET A 26 -11.46 7.41 -1.95
N LEU A 27 -11.65 8.73 -1.91
CA LEU A 27 -11.23 9.62 -2.98
C LEU A 27 -9.72 9.57 -3.19
N SER A 28 -8.96 9.57 -2.10
CA SER A 28 -7.50 9.44 -2.13
C SER A 28 -7.05 8.11 -2.74
N LEU A 29 -7.69 7.00 -2.39
CA LEU A 29 -7.41 5.69 -2.98
C LEU A 29 -7.71 5.63 -4.48
N VAL A 30 -8.85 6.20 -4.89
CA VAL A 30 -9.24 6.26 -6.32
C VAL A 30 -8.24 7.10 -7.11
N LEU A 31 -7.88 8.28 -6.59
CA LEU A 31 -6.88 9.14 -7.23
C LEU A 31 -5.51 8.46 -7.30
N CYS A 32 -5.10 7.79 -6.23
CA CYS A 32 -3.88 7.01 -6.17
C CYS A 32 -3.89 5.86 -7.19
N ALA A 33 -5.00 5.10 -7.28
CA ALA A 33 -5.16 4.05 -8.27
C ALA A 33 -5.05 4.59 -9.71
N LEU A 34 -5.65 5.74 -10.00
CA LEU A 34 -5.57 6.38 -11.30
C LEU A 34 -4.12 6.75 -11.65
N VAL A 35 -3.40 7.37 -10.72
CA VAL A 35 -1.97 7.71 -10.90
C VAL A 35 -1.13 6.45 -11.13
N LEU A 36 -1.36 5.37 -10.37
CA LEU A 36 -0.65 4.10 -10.55
C LEU A 36 -0.90 3.48 -11.92
N VAL A 37 -2.13 3.51 -12.41
CA VAL A 37 -2.47 3.01 -13.75
C VAL A 37 -1.78 3.83 -14.83
N ILE A 38 -1.69 5.15 -14.67
CA ILE A 38 -0.96 6.03 -15.60
C ILE A 38 0.54 5.70 -15.59
N ILE A 39 1.15 5.56 -14.42
CA ILE A 39 2.59 5.29 -14.27
C ILE A 39 2.96 3.94 -14.89
N PHE A 40 2.22 2.90 -14.57
CA PHE A 40 2.52 1.55 -15.08
C PHE A 40 1.98 1.28 -16.48
N ARG A 41 1.12 2.15 -17.00
CA ARG A 41 0.38 1.96 -18.28
C ARG A 41 -0.29 0.58 -18.35
N SER A 42 -0.67 0.03 -17.22
CA SER A 42 -1.23 -1.31 -17.08
C SER A 42 -2.11 -1.38 -15.83
N LEU A 43 -3.38 -1.68 -16.05
CA LEU A 43 -4.36 -1.80 -14.97
C LEU A 43 -3.98 -2.86 -13.92
N PRO A 44 -3.53 -4.08 -14.30
CA PRO A 44 -3.24 -5.13 -13.33
C PRO A 44 -2.05 -4.78 -12.41
N TYR A 45 -1.00 -4.16 -12.91
CA TYR A 45 0.13 -3.74 -12.07
C TYR A 45 -0.26 -2.64 -11.10
N GLY A 46 -1.08 -1.67 -11.54
CA GLY A 46 -1.60 -0.62 -10.67
C GLY A 46 -2.45 -1.17 -9.54
N LEU A 47 -3.38 -2.09 -9.84
CA LEU A 47 -4.25 -2.71 -8.83
C LEU A 47 -3.46 -3.57 -7.82
N ILE A 48 -2.47 -4.34 -8.28
CA ILE A 48 -1.61 -5.12 -7.39
C ILE A 48 -0.86 -4.18 -6.45
N THR A 49 -0.29 -3.10 -6.96
CA THR A 49 0.43 -2.10 -6.15
C THR A 49 -0.48 -1.47 -5.09
N LEU A 50 -1.75 -1.22 -5.42
CA LEU A 50 -2.72 -0.66 -4.48
C LEU A 50 -3.01 -1.57 -3.28
N THR A 51 -2.83 -2.89 -3.41
CA THR A 51 -3.07 -3.85 -2.30
C THR A 51 -2.20 -3.54 -1.08
N VAL A 52 -1.01 -2.96 -1.26
CA VAL A 52 -0.12 -2.57 -0.16
C VAL A 52 -0.75 -1.45 0.68
N ALA A 53 -1.31 -0.42 0.02
CA ALA A 53 -2.01 0.67 0.72
C ALA A 53 -3.27 0.16 1.43
N LEU A 54 -4.04 -0.72 0.78
CA LEU A 54 -5.23 -1.33 1.38
C LEU A 54 -4.88 -2.13 2.64
N ALA A 55 -3.78 -2.90 2.60
CA ALA A 55 -3.29 -3.62 3.77
C ALA A 55 -2.88 -2.68 4.92
N GLY A 56 -2.24 -1.55 4.58
CA GLY A 56 -1.88 -0.52 5.55
C GLY A 56 -3.10 0.12 6.23
N ILE A 57 -4.13 0.48 5.46
CA ILE A 57 -5.39 1.02 5.99
C ILE A 57 -6.11 0.00 6.87
N ALA A 58 -6.16 -1.26 6.42
CA ALA A 58 -6.75 -2.33 7.22
C ALA A 58 -6.02 -2.53 8.54
N ALA A 59 -4.68 -2.44 8.54
CA ALA A 59 -3.87 -2.50 9.75
C ALA A 59 -4.12 -1.31 10.68
N GLU A 60 -4.24 -0.09 10.14
CA GLU A 60 -4.58 1.11 10.89
C GLU A 60 -5.92 0.96 11.62
N ILE A 61 -6.97 0.62 10.89
CA ILE A 61 -8.31 0.44 11.46
C ILE A 61 -8.31 -0.71 12.48
N GLY A 62 -7.65 -1.82 12.16
CA GLY A 62 -7.53 -2.97 13.06
C GLY A 62 -6.82 -2.61 14.36
N PHE A 63 -5.72 -1.87 14.29
CA PHE A 63 -4.96 -1.46 15.45
C PHE A 63 -5.73 -0.47 16.34
N LEU A 64 -6.41 0.52 15.75
CA LEU A 64 -7.28 1.45 16.48
C LEU A 64 -8.40 0.71 17.23
N ARG A 65 -8.99 -0.32 16.63
CA ARG A 65 -10.01 -1.17 17.25
C ARG A 65 -9.46 -1.98 18.40
N ILE A 66 -8.29 -2.60 18.25
CA ILE A 66 -7.63 -3.41 19.29
C ILE A 66 -7.27 -2.54 20.50
N MET A 67 -6.76 -1.35 20.26
CA MET A 67 -6.36 -0.41 21.32
C MET A 67 -7.53 0.37 21.93
N ASN A 68 -8.73 0.23 21.36
CA ASN A 68 -9.92 0.97 21.76
C ASN A 68 -9.70 2.50 21.73
N TRP A 69 -8.90 2.96 20.75
CA TRP A 69 -8.60 4.38 20.59
C TRP A 69 -9.64 5.05 19.70
N PRO A 70 -10.15 6.23 20.10
CA PRO A 70 -11.06 6.98 19.26
C PRO A 70 -10.34 7.54 18.04
N LEU A 71 -11.07 7.64 16.94
CA LEU A 71 -10.64 8.43 15.79
C LEU A 71 -10.63 9.91 16.20
N ASP A 72 -9.48 10.53 16.16
CA ASP A 72 -9.28 11.96 16.34
C ASP A 72 -8.61 12.57 15.10
N ILE A 73 -8.48 13.89 15.06
CA ILE A 73 -7.89 14.60 13.91
C ILE A 73 -6.48 14.09 13.59
N MET A 74 -5.71 13.73 14.61
CA MET A 74 -4.33 13.24 14.42
C MET A 74 -4.31 11.83 13.83
N THR A 75 -5.21 10.94 14.28
CA THR A 75 -5.31 9.59 13.70
C THR A 75 -5.87 9.61 12.29
N SER A 76 -6.75 10.56 11.95
CA SER A 76 -7.23 10.75 10.58
C SER A 76 -6.15 11.11 9.57
N LEU A 77 -5.10 11.82 10.01
CA LEU A 77 -3.94 12.13 9.16
C LEU A 77 -3.11 10.89 8.82
N VAL A 78 -3.21 9.82 9.64
CA VAL A 78 -2.48 8.56 9.42
C VAL A 78 -2.92 7.91 8.12
N SER A 79 -4.21 7.86 7.81
CA SER A 79 -4.74 7.25 6.58
C SER A 79 -4.11 7.84 5.33
N ALA A 80 -4.02 9.17 5.25
CA ALA A 80 -3.40 9.84 4.11
C ALA A 80 -1.90 9.52 4.00
N LEU A 81 -1.20 9.48 5.14
CA LEU A 81 0.21 9.16 5.21
C LEU A 81 0.48 7.70 4.83
N VAL A 82 -0.34 6.77 5.32
CA VAL A 82 -0.24 5.33 5.03
C VAL A 82 -0.48 5.04 3.56
N ILE A 83 -1.45 5.72 2.92
CA ILE A 83 -1.67 5.61 1.47
C ILE A 83 -0.40 6.04 0.73
N GLY A 84 0.14 7.23 1.04
CA GLY A 84 1.31 7.77 0.34
C GLY A 84 2.58 6.94 0.53
N VAL A 85 2.92 6.59 1.76
CA VAL A 85 4.13 5.81 2.09
C VAL A 85 3.97 4.34 1.70
N GLY A 86 2.78 3.77 1.95
CA GLY A 86 2.50 2.37 1.63
C GLY A 86 2.58 2.09 0.13
N VAL A 87 1.99 2.96 -0.68
CA VAL A 87 2.04 2.86 -2.14
C VAL A 87 3.48 2.96 -2.66
N ASN A 88 4.32 3.78 -2.03
CA ASN A 88 5.72 3.94 -2.44
C ASN A 88 6.50 2.61 -2.40
N PHE A 89 6.33 1.80 -1.34
CA PHE A 89 6.92 0.46 -1.28
C PHE A 89 6.44 -0.45 -2.41
N GLY A 90 5.16 -0.36 -2.75
CA GLY A 90 4.58 -1.10 -3.87
C GLY A 90 5.08 -0.65 -5.23
N ILE A 91 5.20 0.67 -5.46
CA ILE A 91 5.72 1.23 -6.72
C ILE A 91 7.13 0.76 -6.98
N LEU A 92 8.03 0.90 -5.98
CA LEU A 92 9.42 0.52 -6.11
C LEU A 92 9.57 -0.96 -6.49
N PHE A 93 8.80 -1.84 -5.82
CA PHE A 93 8.85 -3.27 -6.09
C PHE A 93 8.32 -3.60 -7.49
N THR A 94 7.14 -3.08 -7.85
CA THR A 94 6.52 -3.33 -9.16
C THR A 94 7.37 -2.78 -10.30
N TYR A 95 7.91 -1.57 -10.15
CA TYR A 95 8.75 -0.95 -11.16
C TYR A 95 10.01 -1.78 -11.42
N ARG A 96 10.68 -2.22 -10.37
CA ARG A 96 11.88 -3.06 -10.49
C ARG A 96 11.58 -4.41 -11.12
N TYR A 97 10.48 -5.04 -10.74
CA TYR A 97 10.02 -6.27 -11.35
C TYR A 97 9.78 -6.12 -12.86
N ILE A 98 9.11 -5.04 -13.28
CA ILE A 98 8.89 -4.76 -14.71
C ILE A 98 10.21 -4.54 -15.44
N GLN A 99 11.18 -3.89 -14.80
CA GLN A 99 12.51 -3.67 -15.37
C GLN A 99 13.26 -5.00 -15.57
N GLU A 100 13.31 -5.87 -14.56
CA GLU A 100 13.93 -7.19 -14.66
C GLU A 100 13.26 -8.06 -15.76
N MET A 101 11.95 -7.98 -15.91
CA MET A 101 11.22 -8.67 -16.98
C MET A 101 11.52 -8.11 -18.37
N ARG A 102 11.78 -6.81 -18.51
CA ARG A 102 12.14 -6.18 -19.80
C ARG A 102 13.55 -6.51 -20.25
N ASP A 103 14.47 -6.68 -19.32
CA ASP A 103 15.88 -7.02 -19.62
C ASP A 103 16.05 -8.45 -20.19
N GLY A 104 14.95 -9.21 -20.31
CA GLY A 104 14.71 -10.27 -21.30
C GLY A 104 15.49 -11.58 -21.11
N LYS A 105 16.12 -11.81 -19.95
CA LYS A 105 16.98 -13.00 -19.73
C LYS A 105 16.45 -14.00 -18.70
N GLN A 106 15.32 -13.70 -18.03
CA GLN A 106 14.88 -14.47 -16.86
C GLN A 106 13.39 -14.75 -16.90
N GLY A 107 13.02 -15.96 -16.44
CA GLY A 107 11.61 -16.28 -16.20
C GLY A 107 11.01 -15.45 -15.08
N PRO A 108 9.67 -15.43 -14.92
CA PRO A 108 8.99 -14.62 -13.89
C PRO A 108 9.49 -14.87 -12.46
N GLY A 109 9.91 -16.11 -12.16
CA GLY A 109 10.46 -16.49 -10.86
C GLY A 109 11.82 -15.85 -10.59
N ASP A 110 12.69 -15.84 -11.60
CA ASP A 110 14.04 -15.28 -11.49
C ASP A 110 14.00 -13.76 -11.39
N ALA A 111 13.10 -13.12 -12.13
CA ALA A 111 12.86 -11.67 -12.03
C ALA A 111 12.39 -11.25 -10.63
N ILE A 112 11.53 -12.04 -9.98
CA ILE A 112 11.10 -11.81 -8.59
C ILE A 112 12.26 -11.99 -7.63
N SER A 113 13.05 -13.06 -7.78
CA SER A 113 14.22 -13.33 -6.93
C SER A 113 15.25 -12.21 -7.03
N SER A 114 15.55 -11.76 -8.25
CA SER A 114 16.44 -10.62 -8.51
C SER A 114 15.92 -9.34 -7.88
N THR A 115 14.62 -9.05 -8.03
CA THR A 115 13.97 -7.89 -7.42
C THR A 115 14.06 -7.94 -5.88
N MET A 116 13.80 -9.09 -5.28
CA MET A 116 13.89 -9.27 -3.83
C MET A 116 15.31 -9.05 -3.30
N ASN A 117 16.31 -9.58 -3.97
CA ASN A 117 17.71 -9.44 -3.56
C ASN A 117 18.20 -7.98 -3.67
N ASN A 118 17.81 -7.29 -4.74
CA ASN A 118 18.30 -5.95 -5.00
C ASN A 118 17.51 -4.86 -4.22
N LEU A 119 16.20 -5.00 -4.15
CA LEU A 119 15.33 -3.97 -3.58
C LEU A 119 14.81 -4.31 -2.17
N GLY A 120 14.70 -5.60 -1.83
CA GLY A 120 14.16 -6.02 -0.54
C GLY A 120 14.95 -5.43 0.63
N ARG A 121 16.29 -5.46 0.54
CA ARG A 121 17.17 -4.88 1.57
C ARG A 121 16.99 -3.36 1.71
N ALA A 122 16.90 -2.64 0.58
CA ALA A 122 16.71 -1.19 0.60
C ALA A 122 15.34 -0.81 1.18
N ASN A 123 14.27 -1.53 0.81
CA ASN A 123 12.93 -1.34 1.36
C ASN A 123 12.87 -1.58 2.86
N VAL A 124 13.53 -2.65 3.35
CA VAL A 124 13.59 -2.95 4.79
C VAL A 124 14.31 -1.83 5.55
N ILE A 125 15.45 -1.36 5.06
CA ILE A 125 16.20 -0.26 5.69
C ILE A 125 15.34 1.01 5.74
N ALA A 126 14.69 1.38 4.64
CA ALA A 126 13.82 2.54 4.57
C ALA A 126 12.62 2.43 5.54
N ALA A 127 11.98 1.26 5.60
CA ALA A 127 10.86 1.02 6.50
C ALA A 127 11.30 1.06 7.97
N VAL A 128 12.40 0.41 8.33
CA VAL A 128 12.95 0.42 9.69
C VAL A 128 13.28 1.83 10.14
N THR A 129 13.91 2.63 9.29
CA THR A 129 14.23 4.03 9.61
C THR A 129 12.96 4.86 9.83
N THR A 130 11.95 4.68 8.98
CA THR A 130 10.68 5.38 9.10
C THR A 130 9.91 4.94 10.35
N VAL A 131 9.84 3.65 10.62
CA VAL A 131 9.20 3.10 11.82
C VAL A 131 9.90 3.60 13.08
N ALA A 132 11.24 3.60 13.11
CA ALA A 132 12.00 4.13 14.23
C ALA A 132 11.67 5.60 14.53
N ALA A 133 11.52 6.44 13.50
CA ALA A 133 11.10 7.83 13.65
C ALA A 133 9.70 7.93 14.30
N PHE A 134 8.73 7.14 13.86
CA PHE A 134 7.38 7.16 14.45
C PHE A 134 7.31 6.54 15.84
N VAL A 135 8.16 5.56 16.13
CA VAL A 135 8.32 5.03 17.50
C VAL A 135 8.85 6.13 18.44
N ILE A 136 9.79 6.96 18.00
CA ILE A 136 10.24 8.11 18.80
C ILE A 136 9.08 9.09 19.06
N VAL A 137 8.26 9.37 18.06
CA VAL A 137 7.07 10.20 18.20
C VAL A 137 6.07 9.62 19.22
N MET A 138 5.99 8.30 19.31
CA MET A 138 5.14 7.60 20.29
C MET A 138 5.53 7.91 21.75
N PHE A 139 6.76 8.29 22.03
CA PHE A 139 7.20 8.70 23.37
C PHE A 139 6.88 10.18 23.70
N SER A 140 6.16 10.88 22.82
CA SER A 140 5.71 12.26 23.09
C SER A 140 4.80 12.33 24.32
N GLY A 141 4.94 13.39 25.12
CA GLY A 141 4.05 13.70 26.23
C GLY A 141 2.62 14.10 25.80
N ILE A 142 2.38 14.36 24.50
CA ILE A 142 1.08 14.76 23.94
C ILE A 142 0.32 13.51 23.48
N VAL A 143 -0.82 13.23 24.11
CA VAL A 143 -1.61 12.01 23.87
C VAL A 143 -1.98 11.79 22.39
N PRO A 144 -2.51 12.79 21.63
CA PRO A 144 -2.80 12.62 20.22
C PRO A 144 -1.57 12.26 19.38
N LEU A 145 -0.43 12.90 19.66
CA LEU A 145 0.82 12.66 18.94
C LEU A 145 1.39 11.27 19.22
N ARG A 146 1.26 10.79 20.46
CA ARG A 146 1.64 9.42 20.84
C ARG A 146 0.82 8.38 20.08
N ARG A 147 -0.51 8.60 19.96
CA ARG A 147 -1.40 7.70 19.19
C ARG A 147 -1.04 7.72 17.71
N PHE A 148 -0.85 8.90 17.14
CA PHE A 148 -0.41 9.08 15.76
C PHE A 148 0.86 8.28 15.45
N GLY A 149 1.90 8.42 16.29
CA GLY A 149 3.16 7.69 16.12
C GLY A 149 2.99 6.18 16.17
N GLY A 150 2.22 5.67 17.15
CA GLY A 150 1.99 4.24 17.32
C GLY A 150 1.22 3.61 16.15
N VAL A 151 0.11 4.24 15.74
CA VAL A 151 -0.72 3.75 14.63
C VAL A 151 0.08 3.76 13.33
N THR A 152 0.80 4.85 13.06
CA THR A 152 1.62 4.99 11.85
C THR A 152 2.75 3.95 11.80
N ALA A 153 3.45 3.73 12.92
CA ALA A 153 4.52 2.72 12.98
C ALA A 153 4.01 1.33 12.63
N VAL A 154 2.85 0.93 13.18
CA VAL A 154 2.23 -0.37 12.89
C VAL A 154 1.80 -0.46 11.43
N ALA A 155 1.10 0.56 10.91
CA ALA A 155 0.61 0.56 9.55
C ALA A 155 1.76 0.48 8.52
N ILE A 156 2.85 1.23 8.71
CA ILE A 156 4.03 1.17 7.82
C ILE A 156 4.72 -0.19 7.90
N THR A 157 4.81 -0.79 9.09
CA THR A 157 5.36 -2.14 9.25
C THR A 157 4.56 -3.16 8.44
N ILE A 158 3.24 -3.10 8.50
CA ILE A 158 2.35 -3.98 7.72
C ILE A 158 2.48 -3.71 6.22
N CYS A 159 2.58 -2.44 5.78
CA CYS A 159 2.84 -2.09 4.38
C CYS A 159 4.15 -2.71 3.87
N MET A 160 5.22 -2.63 4.67
CA MET A 160 6.50 -3.25 4.34
C MET A 160 6.38 -4.78 4.20
N VAL A 161 5.79 -5.44 5.20
CA VAL A 161 5.61 -6.90 5.16
C VAL A 161 4.77 -7.31 3.97
N THR A 162 3.68 -6.60 3.69
CA THR A 162 2.82 -6.83 2.53
C THR A 162 3.57 -6.64 1.21
N SER A 163 4.40 -5.61 1.11
CA SER A 163 5.22 -5.37 -0.08
C SER A 163 6.23 -6.48 -0.33
N LEU A 164 6.80 -7.07 0.71
CA LEU A 164 7.81 -8.12 0.57
C LEU A 164 7.22 -9.55 0.46
N THR A 165 5.98 -9.76 0.88
CA THR A 165 5.34 -11.09 0.88
C THR A 165 4.23 -11.19 -0.17
N LEU A 166 3.24 -10.32 -0.11
CA LEU A 166 2.07 -10.38 -0.97
C LEU A 166 2.37 -9.93 -2.40
N MET A 167 3.19 -8.90 -2.58
CA MET A 167 3.55 -8.39 -3.91
C MET A 167 4.22 -9.44 -4.80
N PRO A 168 5.30 -10.12 -4.37
CA PRO A 168 5.92 -11.18 -5.16
C PRO A 168 4.94 -12.28 -5.55
N ALA A 169 4.09 -12.69 -4.60
CA ALA A 169 3.09 -13.73 -4.82
C ALA A 169 2.05 -13.32 -5.89
N LEU A 170 1.54 -12.10 -5.80
CA LEU A 170 0.55 -11.60 -6.77
C LEU A 170 1.15 -11.40 -8.16
N LEU A 171 2.37 -10.87 -8.26
CA LEU A 171 3.08 -10.69 -9.52
C LEU A 171 3.38 -12.05 -10.19
N TYR A 172 3.81 -13.05 -9.40
CA TYR A 172 4.01 -14.40 -9.90
C TYR A 172 2.73 -15.04 -10.43
N LEU A 173 1.65 -14.94 -9.68
CA LEU A 173 0.35 -15.47 -10.11
C LEU A 173 -0.17 -14.80 -11.39
N MET A 174 0.05 -13.49 -11.51
CA MET A 174 -0.36 -12.75 -12.69
C MET A 174 0.45 -13.16 -13.93
N SER A 175 1.77 -13.28 -13.82
CA SER A 175 2.63 -13.70 -14.93
C SER A 175 2.31 -15.12 -15.37
N LYS A 176 2.13 -16.05 -14.44
CA LYS A 176 1.74 -17.43 -14.74
C LYS A 176 0.37 -17.53 -15.42
N ARG A 177 -0.58 -16.64 -15.05
CA ARG A 177 -1.88 -16.56 -15.74
C ARG A 177 -1.73 -16.02 -17.16
N ALA A 178 -0.85 -15.06 -17.38
CA ALA A 178 -0.57 -14.51 -18.71
C ALA A 178 0.08 -15.56 -19.62
N GLU A 179 1.05 -16.33 -19.14
CA GLU A 179 1.65 -17.44 -19.87
C GLU A 179 0.65 -18.52 -20.25
N ARG A 180 -0.24 -18.92 -19.32
CA ARG A 180 -1.29 -19.89 -19.60
C ARG A 180 -2.29 -19.39 -20.65
N ARG A 181 -2.59 -18.09 -20.67
CA ARG A 181 -3.47 -17.51 -21.67
C ARG A 181 -2.80 -17.44 -23.05
N ALA A 182 -1.51 -17.14 -23.10
CA ALA A 182 -0.75 -17.16 -24.34
C ALA A 182 -0.64 -18.58 -24.93
N ALA A 183 -0.43 -19.59 -24.07
CA ALA A 183 -0.39 -21.00 -24.48
C ALA A 183 -1.77 -21.58 -24.89
N ALA A 184 -2.87 -20.93 -24.52
CA ALA A 184 -4.23 -21.37 -24.85
C ALA A 184 -4.78 -20.75 -26.15
N VAL A 185 -4.05 -19.84 -26.78
CA VAL A 185 -4.38 -19.33 -28.14
C VAL A 185 -3.79 -20.31 -29.14
N PRO A 186 -4.61 -21.04 -29.92
CA PRO A 186 -4.08 -21.93 -30.95
C PRO A 186 -3.28 -21.10 -31.96
N GLU A 187 -2.10 -21.59 -32.28
CA GLU A 187 -1.28 -21.08 -33.37
C GLU A 187 -2.13 -21.13 -34.63
N SER A 188 -2.56 -19.98 -35.14
CA SER A 188 -3.27 -19.91 -36.42
C SER A 188 -2.37 -20.53 -37.47
N GLU A 189 -2.90 -21.54 -38.18
CA GLU A 189 -2.26 -22.27 -39.27
C GLU A 189 -1.45 -21.33 -40.17
N PRO A 190 -0.24 -21.74 -40.58
CA PRO A 190 0.54 -20.97 -41.53
C PRO A 190 -0.26 -20.87 -42.85
N GLU A 191 -0.41 -19.65 -43.34
CA GLU A 191 -1.02 -19.33 -44.59
C GLU A 191 -0.41 -20.20 -45.71
N PRO A 192 -1.21 -20.89 -46.58
CA PRO A 192 -0.66 -21.74 -47.64
C PRO A 192 0.12 -20.86 -48.63
N GLN A 193 1.41 -21.18 -48.75
CA GLN A 193 2.26 -20.59 -49.78
C GLN A 193 1.68 -20.92 -51.15
N VAL A 194 1.10 -19.92 -51.77
CA VAL A 194 0.66 -20.00 -53.20
C VAL A 194 1.94 -19.95 -54.05
N THR A 195 2.27 -21.07 -54.64
CA THR A 195 3.26 -21.19 -55.73
C THR A 195 2.77 -20.56 -57.02
#